data_e894281028d7ab9ada5e8b4308e102e0
#
_entry.id   e894281028d7ab9ada5e8b4308e102e0
#
_cell.length_a   1.000
_cell.length_b   1.000
_cell.length_c   1.000
_cell.angle_alpha   90.00
_cell.angle_beta   90.00
_cell.angle_gamma   90.00
#
_symmetry.space_group_name_H-M   'P 1'
#
loop_
_entity.id
_entity.type
_entity.pdbx_description
1 polymer ?
#
loop_
_entity_poly.entity_id
_entity_poly.type
_entity_poly.pdbx_seq_one_letter_code
_entity_poly.pdbx_strand_id
1 'polypeptide(L)'
;MKRISVLGAGTWGIALARMLCNIGHTVSVWSALPAEIEELTRTRQHKNLPYMDIPDELMFTDDVSAACNGADILLFAVPSVFVRSTVRTALPYITESQVIVDVAKGIEPDTLMTMSEIITDELGKAGKKNSVVALSGPTHAEEVAKDMPTTIVAAHADIEVAEFIQDVFANPVLRVYTNTDIKGVEICGALKNIIALASGISAGLGYGDNARAALITRGLAEIERLGLKMGCLSDTFSGLAGVGDLIVTAMSVHSRNNKCGYLIGQGYTTEDAVKQVGMVVEGINALPAAIKLAAQYEVEMPIITAVDQVINHNASAVEIAMNLMGRDGTTELSKPILDINYETAVIKNASLRIQGDQSMKRVITYGTFDLLHYGHINLLRRAKALGDYLIVVISSDDFNWTEKHKKCYFTYEQRKALVESIRYVDLVIPENSWTQKRSDMHEYHVDTFVMGDDWKGKFDFLKEEGVEVVYLPRTPEISSSKMKKDLYDANSVDGESKTSHEDINTDPEA
;
A
#
# COMPACT_ATOMS: atom_id res chain seq x y z
N MET A 1 -30.01 -8.18 -1.68
CA MET A 1 -30.71 -6.88 -1.61
C MET A 1 -30.45 -6.26 -0.25
N LYS A 2 -29.98 -5.01 -0.18
CA LYS A 2 -29.66 -4.26 1.05
C LYS A 2 -30.37 -2.90 1.04
N ARG A 3 -30.57 -2.32 2.21
CA ARG A 3 -31.04 -0.94 2.38
C ARG A 3 -29.82 -0.04 2.63
N ILE A 4 -29.57 0.90 1.72
CA ILE A 4 -28.38 1.74 1.74
C ILE A 4 -28.81 3.21 1.81
N SER A 5 -28.27 3.94 2.77
CA SER A 5 -28.49 5.37 2.86
C SER A 5 -27.21 6.14 2.53
N VAL A 6 -27.28 6.98 1.53
CA VAL A 6 -26.16 7.83 1.08
C VAL A 6 -26.29 9.19 1.76
N LEU A 7 -25.36 9.51 2.64
CA LEU A 7 -25.29 10.79 3.35
C LEU A 7 -24.44 11.76 2.55
N GLY A 8 -25.08 12.56 1.71
CA GLY A 8 -24.48 13.52 0.81
C GLY A 8 -24.97 13.38 -0.64
N ALA A 9 -25.65 14.41 -1.14
CA ALA A 9 -26.23 14.46 -2.48
C ALA A 9 -25.27 15.11 -3.52
N GLY A 10 -23.98 15.13 -3.24
CA GLY A 10 -22.97 15.60 -4.19
C GLY A 10 -22.81 14.68 -5.40
N THR A 11 -22.06 15.14 -6.40
CA THR A 11 -21.85 14.44 -7.69
C THR A 11 -21.49 12.95 -7.50
N TRP A 12 -20.56 12.65 -6.59
CA TRP A 12 -20.14 11.26 -6.32
C TRP A 12 -21.21 10.45 -5.58
N GLY A 13 -21.84 11.04 -4.56
CA GLY A 13 -22.90 10.39 -3.80
C GLY A 13 -24.09 9.99 -4.67
N ILE A 14 -24.52 10.87 -5.57
CA ILE A 14 -25.64 10.60 -6.51
C ILE A 14 -25.26 9.54 -7.55
N ALA A 15 -24.03 9.57 -8.09
CA ALA A 15 -23.58 8.56 -9.04
C ALA A 15 -23.58 7.14 -8.42
N LEU A 16 -23.05 7.01 -7.18
CA LEU A 16 -23.10 5.76 -6.43
C LEU A 16 -24.51 5.34 -6.06
N ALA A 17 -25.34 6.27 -5.58
CA ALA A 17 -26.73 5.98 -5.20
C ALA A 17 -27.53 5.41 -6.40
N ARG A 18 -27.41 6.04 -7.57
CA ARG A 18 -28.04 5.57 -8.81
C ARG A 18 -27.54 4.17 -9.16
N MET A 19 -26.21 3.95 -9.16
CA MET A 19 -25.63 2.65 -9.49
C MET A 19 -26.14 1.55 -8.55
N LEU A 20 -26.14 1.80 -7.23
CA LEU A 20 -26.63 0.85 -6.22
C LEU A 20 -28.14 0.56 -6.37
N CYS A 21 -28.92 1.59 -6.74
CA CYS A 21 -30.35 1.42 -7.03
C CYS A 21 -30.54 0.54 -8.27
N ASN A 22 -29.79 0.75 -9.35
CA ASN A 22 -29.86 -0.01 -10.59
C ASN A 22 -29.55 -1.50 -10.43
N ILE A 23 -28.72 -1.86 -9.47
CA ILE A 23 -28.43 -3.28 -9.17
C ILE A 23 -29.38 -3.91 -8.14
N GLY A 24 -30.48 -3.21 -7.81
CA GLY A 24 -31.60 -3.74 -7.04
C GLY A 24 -31.53 -3.53 -5.53
N HIS A 25 -30.66 -2.62 -5.03
CA HIS A 25 -30.71 -2.21 -3.64
C HIS A 25 -31.80 -1.15 -3.41
N THR A 26 -32.34 -1.08 -2.19
CA THR A 26 -33.20 0.02 -1.77
C THR A 26 -32.31 1.17 -1.31
N VAL A 27 -32.32 2.29 -2.04
CA VAL A 27 -31.39 3.39 -1.79
C VAL A 27 -32.11 4.66 -1.46
N SER A 28 -31.66 5.36 -0.41
CA SER A 28 -32.07 6.72 -0.08
C SER A 28 -30.87 7.66 -0.06
N VAL A 29 -31.07 8.91 -0.44
CA VAL A 29 -30.03 9.96 -0.40
C VAL A 29 -30.49 11.06 0.52
N TRP A 30 -29.64 11.43 1.45
CA TRP A 30 -29.83 12.57 2.35
C TRP A 30 -28.92 13.73 1.99
N SER A 31 -29.45 14.93 2.11
CA SER A 31 -28.64 16.17 2.10
C SER A 31 -29.07 17.11 3.23
N ALA A 32 -28.11 17.82 3.82
CA ALA A 32 -28.35 18.89 4.77
C ALA A 32 -28.96 20.14 4.11
N LEU A 33 -29.09 20.16 2.79
CA LEU A 33 -29.61 21.28 1.99
C LEU A 33 -30.99 20.93 1.44
N PRO A 34 -32.12 21.41 2.05
CA PRO A 34 -33.46 21.05 1.61
C PRO A 34 -33.75 21.42 0.15
N ALA A 35 -33.23 22.55 -0.32
CA ALA A 35 -33.38 23.00 -1.72
C ALA A 35 -32.77 22.01 -2.73
N GLU A 36 -31.64 21.35 -2.38
CA GLU A 36 -31.02 20.33 -3.21
C GLU A 36 -31.90 19.08 -3.30
N ILE A 37 -32.50 18.66 -2.19
CA ILE A 37 -33.42 17.52 -2.13
C ILE A 37 -34.71 17.83 -2.92
N GLU A 38 -35.27 19.04 -2.78
CA GLU A 38 -36.45 19.47 -3.56
C GLU A 38 -36.17 19.44 -5.06
N GLU A 39 -35.00 19.98 -5.50
CA GLU A 39 -34.60 19.97 -6.90
C GLU A 39 -34.44 18.55 -7.44
N LEU A 40 -33.68 17.67 -6.74
CA LEU A 40 -33.45 16.29 -7.15
C LEU A 40 -34.76 15.47 -7.20
N THR A 41 -35.66 15.69 -6.25
CA THR A 41 -36.96 15.03 -6.23
C THR A 41 -37.81 15.44 -7.42
N ARG A 42 -37.84 16.73 -7.74
CA ARG A 42 -38.66 17.31 -8.81
C ARG A 42 -38.12 17.01 -10.20
N THR A 43 -36.78 17.13 -10.37
CA THR A 43 -36.17 17.09 -11.72
C THR A 43 -35.65 15.71 -12.10
N ARG A 44 -35.37 14.87 -11.12
CA ARG A 44 -34.66 13.60 -11.32
C ARG A 44 -33.34 13.80 -12.11
N GLN A 45 -32.69 14.94 -11.91
CA GLN A 45 -31.43 15.28 -12.57
C GLN A 45 -30.48 15.93 -11.57
N HIS A 46 -29.19 15.65 -11.71
CA HIS A 46 -28.14 16.30 -10.94
C HIS A 46 -27.37 17.28 -11.82
N LYS A 47 -27.22 18.54 -11.37
CA LYS A 47 -26.64 19.66 -12.16
C LYS A 47 -25.27 19.34 -12.80
N ASN A 48 -24.43 18.56 -12.15
CA ASN A 48 -23.11 18.17 -12.66
C ASN A 48 -23.14 16.88 -13.47
N LEU A 49 -24.26 16.18 -13.54
CA LEU A 49 -24.46 14.90 -14.25
C LEU A 49 -25.75 14.97 -15.10
N PRO A 50 -25.89 15.97 -16.01
CA PRO A 50 -27.14 16.22 -16.71
C PRO A 50 -27.55 15.12 -17.69
N TYR A 51 -26.65 14.21 -18.01
CA TYR A 51 -26.87 13.06 -18.89
C TYR A 51 -27.20 11.76 -18.15
N MET A 52 -27.28 11.81 -16.83
CA MET A 52 -27.52 10.65 -16.00
C MET A 52 -29.00 10.59 -15.61
N ASP A 53 -29.68 9.49 -15.97
CA ASP A 53 -31.03 9.24 -15.52
C ASP A 53 -31.01 8.74 -14.07
N ILE A 54 -31.82 9.35 -13.22
CA ILE A 54 -32.00 8.96 -11.81
C ILE A 54 -33.27 8.11 -11.71
N PRO A 55 -33.18 6.83 -11.27
CA PRO A 55 -34.34 5.95 -11.13
C PRO A 55 -35.42 6.54 -10.22
N ASP A 56 -36.69 6.28 -10.54
CA ASP A 56 -37.83 6.74 -9.73
C ASP A 56 -37.82 6.12 -8.32
N GLU A 57 -37.26 4.90 -8.18
CA GLU A 57 -37.11 4.19 -6.93
C GLU A 57 -36.07 4.80 -5.97
N LEU A 58 -35.19 5.66 -6.47
CA LEU A 58 -34.20 6.33 -5.63
C LEU A 58 -34.89 7.41 -4.80
N MET A 59 -34.86 7.24 -3.49
CA MET A 59 -35.53 8.15 -2.54
C MET A 59 -34.62 9.30 -2.14
N PHE A 60 -35.22 10.47 -1.90
CA PHE A 60 -34.52 11.66 -1.42
C PHE A 60 -35.16 12.17 -0.12
N THR A 61 -34.35 12.60 0.83
CA THR A 61 -34.81 13.16 2.11
C THR A 61 -33.83 14.17 2.68
N ASP A 62 -34.34 15.19 3.36
CA ASP A 62 -33.58 16.11 4.21
C ASP A 62 -33.64 15.72 5.70
N ASP A 63 -34.43 14.69 6.05
CA ASP A 63 -34.50 14.14 7.39
C ASP A 63 -33.44 13.04 7.58
N VAL A 64 -32.40 13.35 8.35
CA VAL A 64 -31.33 12.41 8.68
C VAL A 64 -31.82 11.21 9.49
N SER A 65 -32.86 11.37 10.31
CA SER A 65 -33.47 10.27 11.08
C SER A 65 -34.11 9.27 10.13
N ALA A 66 -34.88 9.73 9.15
CA ALA A 66 -35.48 8.88 8.13
C ALA A 66 -34.42 8.19 7.27
N ALA A 67 -33.32 8.88 6.95
CA ALA A 67 -32.22 8.31 6.21
C ALA A 67 -31.52 7.18 6.97
N CYS A 68 -31.19 7.36 8.24
CA CYS A 68 -30.47 6.36 9.03
C CYS A 68 -31.35 5.15 9.43
N ASN A 69 -32.66 5.36 9.57
CA ASN A 69 -33.55 4.34 10.13
C ASN A 69 -33.71 3.11 9.20
N GLY A 70 -33.33 1.95 9.72
CA GLY A 70 -33.46 0.68 9.02
C GLY A 70 -32.52 0.49 7.83
N ALA A 71 -31.51 1.35 7.64
CA ALA A 71 -30.43 1.11 6.69
C ALA A 71 -29.51 -0.02 7.17
N ASP A 72 -29.05 -0.88 6.28
CA ASP A 72 -27.99 -1.85 6.55
C ASP A 72 -26.63 -1.17 6.46
N ILE A 73 -26.50 -0.20 5.54
CA ILE A 73 -25.26 0.53 5.24
C ILE A 73 -25.53 2.03 5.22
N LEU A 74 -24.67 2.79 5.89
CA LEU A 74 -24.61 4.24 5.82
C LEU A 74 -23.36 4.65 5.01
N LEU A 75 -23.57 5.21 3.82
CA LEU A 75 -22.51 5.66 2.91
C LEU A 75 -22.28 7.16 3.06
N PHE A 76 -21.18 7.56 3.66
CA PHE A 76 -20.79 8.97 3.80
C PHE A 76 -20.14 9.45 2.50
N ALA A 77 -20.81 10.37 1.81
CA ALA A 77 -20.40 10.93 0.52
C ALA A 77 -20.39 12.47 0.51
N VAL A 78 -20.03 13.06 1.63
CA VAL A 78 -19.83 14.50 1.81
C VAL A 78 -18.37 14.89 1.58
N PRO A 79 -18.05 16.16 1.28
CA PRO A 79 -16.65 16.62 1.29
C PRO A 79 -15.96 16.38 2.65
N SER A 80 -14.64 16.15 2.63
CA SER A 80 -13.85 15.79 3.81
C SER A 80 -14.07 16.70 5.01
N VAL A 81 -14.17 18.00 4.78
CA VAL A 81 -14.40 19.02 5.82
C VAL A 81 -15.75 18.90 6.55
N PHE A 82 -16.69 18.17 5.98
CA PHE A 82 -18.03 17.98 6.57
C PHE A 82 -18.23 16.57 7.20
N VAL A 83 -17.28 15.67 7.08
CA VAL A 83 -17.43 14.27 7.60
C VAL A 83 -17.75 14.30 9.09
N ARG A 84 -16.97 14.97 9.92
CA ARG A 84 -17.19 15.03 11.38
C ARG A 84 -18.55 15.59 11.75
N SER A 85 -18.96 16.69 11.14
CA SER A 85 -20.28 17.31 11.42
C SER A 85 -21.42 16.40 10.97
N THR A 86 -21.29 15.75 9.82
CA THR A 86 -22.29 14.79 9.30
C THR A 86 -22.42 13.58 10.22
N VAL A 87 -21.30 13.04 10.70
CA VAL A 87 -21.33 11.94 11.69
C VAL A 87 -22.08 12.38 12.95
N ARG A 88 -21.75 13.52 13.53
CA ARG A 88 -22.44 14.04 14.72
C ARG A 88 -23.93 14.22 14.51
N THR A 89 -24.34 14.68 13.35
CA THR A 89 -25.76 14.83 12.99
C THR A 89 -26.46 13.47 12.88
N ALA A 90 -25.82 12.47 12.29
CA ALA A 90 -26.36 11.13 12.11
C ALA A 90 -26.30 10.28 13.40
N LEU A 91 -25.33 10.54 14.28
CA LEU A 91 -24.96 9.74 15.44
C LEU A 91 -26.14 9.29 16.35
N PRO A 92 -27.17 10.12 16.65
CA PRO A 92 -28.31 9.69 17.44
C PRO A 92 -29.13 8.57 16.80
N TYR A 93 -29.03 8.41 15.48
CA TYR A 93 -29.85 7.50 14.67
C TYR A 93 -29.07 6.28 14.15
N ILE A 94 -27.74 6.26 14.31
CA ILE A 94 -26.90 5.12 13.94
C ILE A 94 -27.13 3.97 14.92
N THR A 95 -27.40 2.78 14.40
CA THR A 95 -27.55 1.53 15.19
C THR A 95 -26.29 0.66 15.06
N GLU A 96 -26.02 -0.20 16.04
CA GLU A 96 -24.80 -1.03 16.07
C GLU A 96 -24.72 -2.06 14.93
N SER A 97 -25.85 -2.42 14.33
CA SER A 97 -25.90 -3.39 13.22
C SER A 97 -25.53 -2.81 11.86
N GLN A 98 -25.39 -1.50 11.76
CA GLN A 98 -25.08 -0.81 10.51
C GLN A 98 -23.59 -0.82 10.22
N VAL A 99 -23.23 -1.12 8.97
CA VAL A 99 -21.85 -0.90 8.46
C VAL A 99 -21.77 0.51 7.89
N ILE A 100 -20.70 1.21 8.22
CA ILE A 100 -20.44 2.56 7.71
C ILE A 100 -19.42 2.45 6.59
N VAL A 101 -19.71 3.09 5.47
CA VAL A 101 -18.80 3.21 4.33
C VAL A 101 -18.48 4.69 4.13
N ASP A 102 -17.21 5.03 4.04
CA ASP A 102 -16.77 6.39 3.70
C ASP A 102 -16.12 6.42 2.32
N VAL A 103 -16.49 7.44 1.53
CA VAL A 103 -15.90 7.69 0.21
C VAL A 103 -15.22 9.06 0.11
N ALA A 104 -15.16 9.80 1.20
CA ALA A 104 -14.48 11.09 1.25
C ALA A 104 -12.96 10.89 1.24
N LYS A 105 -12.26 11.83 0.64
CA LYS A 105 -10.80 11.76 0.47
C LYS A 105 -10.15 12.98 1.11
N GLY A 106 -9.66 12.84 2.33
CA GLY A 106 -9.09 13.95 3.08
C GLY A 106 -8.46 13.54 4.41
N ILE A 107 -7.85 14.50 5.08
CA ILE A 107 -7.27 14.39 6.42
C ILE A 107 -7.70 15.65 7.17
N GLU A 108 -8.20 15.51 8.39
CA GLU A 108 -8.61 16.65 9.21
C GLU A 108 -7.39 17.42 9.71
N PRO A 109 -7.23 18.72 9.42
CA PRO A 109 -6.00 19.46 9.72
C PRO A 109 -5.67 19.62 11.21
N ASP A 110 -6.67 19.59 12.08
CA ASP A 110 -6.47 19.82 13.51
C ASP A 110 -6.08 18.55 14.26
N THR A 111 -6.66 17.42 13.91
CA THR A 111 -6.44 16.13 14.58
C THR A 111 -5.49 15.22 13.82
N LEU A 112 -5.24 15.50 12.54
CA LEU A 112 -4.51 14.66 11.58
C LEU A 112 -5.14 13.28 11.37
N MET A 113 -6.40 13.12 11.70
CA MET A 113 -7.18 11.90 11.51
C MET A 113 -7.61 11.76 10.05
N THR A 114 -7.58 10.52 9.56
CA THR A 114 -8.25 10.15 8.31
C THR A 114 -9.77 10.14 8.50
N MET A 115 -10.52 10.00 7.43
CA MET A 115 -11.99 10.06 7.51
C MET A 115 -12.57 8.91 8.32
N SER A 116 -12.06 7.69 8.14
CA SER A 116 -12.47 6.53 8.95
C SER A 116 -12.11 6.69 10.43
N GLU A 117 -10.93 7.28 10.73
CA GLU A 117 -10.54 7.58 12.10
C GLU A 117 -11.47 8.62 12.75
N ILE A 118 -11.90 9.66 12.01
CA ILE A 118 -12.89 10.65 12.48
C ILE A 118 -14.23 9.98 12.81
N ILE A 119 -14.72 9.14 11.89
CA ILE A 119 -16.00 8.45 12.07
C ILE A 119 -15.92 7.53 13.31
N THR A 120 -14.83 6.75 13.42
CA THR A 120 -14.60 5.86 14.55
C THR A 120 -14.47 6.61 15.88
N ASP A 121 -13.80 7.76 15.89
CA ASP A 121 -13.65 8.64 17.06
C ASP A 121 -15.02 9.14 17.57
N GLU A 122 -15.86 9.66 16.66
CA GLU A 122 -17.20 10.15 17.05
C GLU A 122 -18.15 9.02 17.48
N LEU A 123 -18.09 7.85 16.81
CA LEU A 123 -18.81 6.65 17.24
C LEU A 123 -18.37 6.18 18.63
N GLY A 124 -17.06 6.11 18.86
CA GLY A 124 -16.48 5.69 20.13
C GLY A 124 -16.86 6.59 21.31
N LYS A 125 -16.92 7.91 21.10
CA LYS A 125 -17.41 8.88 22.09
C LYS A 125 -18.86 8.62 22.50
N ALA A 126 -19.67 8.04 21.59
CA ALA A 126 -21.05 7.65 21.85
C ALA A 126 -21.22 6.18 22.30
N GLY A 127 -20.11 5.48 22.54
CA GLY A 127 -20.14 4.06 22.95
C GLY A 127 -20.49 3.08 21.83
N LYS A 128 -20.44 3.49 20.56
CA LYS A 128 -20.78 2.66 19.38
C LYS A 128 -19.51 2.05 18.78
N LYS A 129 -19.63 0.85 18.19
CA LYS A 129 -18.52 0.06 17.65
C LYS A 129 -18.78 -0.42 16.21
N ASN A 130 -19.43 0.40 15.43
CA ASN A 130 -19.71 0.07 14.03
C ASN A 130 -18.43 -0.10 13.24
N SER A 131 -18.40 -1.07 12.32
CA SER A 131 -17.32 -1.18 11.32
C SER A 131 -17.38 -0.02 10.35
N VAL A 132 -16.19 0.55 10.06
CA VAL A 132 -16.02 1.66 9.13
C VAL A 132 -15.11 1.22 7.99
N VAL A 133 -15.62 1.21 6.77
CA VAL A 133 -14.93 0.80 5.54
C VAL A 133 -14.60 2.03 4.72
N ALA A 134 -13.36 2.21 4.30
CA ALA A 134 -12.99 3.21 3.30
C ALA A 134 -13.14 2.63 1.89
N LEU A 135 -13.87 3.32 1.03
CA LEU A 135 -14.08 2.94 -0.37
C LEU A 135 -13.39 3.96 -1.27
N SER A 136 -12.26 3.62 -1.88
CA SER A 136 -11.40 4.53 -2.63
C SER A 136 -10.77 3.88 -3.87
N GLY A 137 -10.36 4.69 -4.86
CA GLY A 137 -9.75 4.21 -6.09
C GLY A 137 -9.93 5.19 -7.25
N PRO A 138 -9.54 4.82 -8.48
CA PRO A 138 -9.63 5.64 -9.69
C PRO A 138 -11.10 5.78 -10.13
N THR A 139 -11.80 6.74 -9.55
CA THR A 139 -13.25 6.90 -9.70
C THR A 139 -13.62 8.35 -10.01
N HIS A 140 -13.92 8.64 -11.27
CA HIS A 140 -14.61 9.87 -11.65
C HIS A 140 -16.12 9.65 -11.67
N ALA A 141 -16.86 10.50 -10.96
CA ALA A 141 -18.31 10.41 -10.89
C ALA A 141 -18.98 10.49 -12.26
N GLU A 142 -18.39 11.25 -13.16
CA GLU A 142 -18.82 11.46 -14.54
C GLU A 142 -18.75 10.18 -15.39
N GLU A 143 -17.78 9.30 -15.11
CA GLU A 143 -17.62 8.02 -15.79
C GLU A 143 -18.55 6.95 -15.19
N VAL A 144 -18.64 6.90 -13.86
CA VAL A 144 -19.56 6.00 -13.14
C VAL A 144 -21.01 6.30 -13.50
N ALA A 145 -21.35 7.59 -13.66
CA ALA A 145 -22.69 8.01 -14.10
C ALA A 145 -23.04 7.58 -15.53
N LYS A 146 -22.05 7.19 -16.34
CA LYS A 146 -22.21 6.65 -17.69
C LYS A 146 -22.08 5.13 -17.76
N ASP A 147 -22.05 4.46 -16.62
CA ASP A 147 -21.82 3.02 -16.50
C ASP A 147 -20.52 2.55 -17.19
N MET A 148 -19.48 3.39 -17.20
CA MET A 148 -18.16 3.03 -17.73
C MET A 148 -17.45 2.07 -16.77
N PRO A 149 -16.69 1.09 -17.30
CA PRO A 149 -15.94 0.15 -16.46
C PRO A 149 -15.04 0.87 -15.45
N THR A 150 -15.26 0.60 -14.19
CA THR A 150 -14.56 1.27 -13.08
C THR A 150 -14.07 0.23 -12.07
N THR A 151 -12.96 0.51 -11.41
CA THR A 151 -12.42 -0.32 -10.33
C THR A 151 -12.23 0.51 -9.07
N ILE A 152 -12.53 -0.10 -7.90
CA ILE A 152 -12.42 0.56 -6.60
C ILE A 152 -11.92 -0.43 -5.54
N VAL A 153 -11.45 0.06 -4.41
CA VAL A 153 -10.98 -0.74 -3.28
C VAL A 153 -11.87 -0.48 -2.07
N ALA A 154 -12.38 -1.55 -1.47
CA ALA A 154 -12.99 -1.54 -0.14
C ALA A 154 -11.91 -1.93 0.89
N ALA A 155 -11.63 -1.04 1.84
CA ALA A 155 -10.56 -1.23 2.81
C ALA A 155 -11.10 -1.27 4.26
N HIS A 156 -10.75 -2.35 4.97
CA HIS A 156 -11.04 -2.52 6.40
C HIS A 156 -10.02 -3.51 7.01
N ALA A 157 -9.62 -3.31 8.26
CA ALA A 157 -8.65 -4.18 8.93
C ALA A 157 -9.11 -5.65 9.03
N ASP A 158 -10.41 -5.87 9.19
CA ASP A 158 -11.04 -7.18 9.06
C ASP A 158 -11.45 -7.40 7.61
N ILE A 159 -10.86 -8.41 6.97
CA ILE A 159 -11.08 -8.72 5.56
C ILE A 159 -12.52 -9.11 5.27
N GLU A 160 -13.22 -9.80 6.19
CA GLU A 160 -14.61 -10.24 6.01
C GLU A 160 -15.55 -9.03 5.86
N VAL A 161 -15.28 -7.94 6.57
CA VAL A 161 -16.04 -6.69 6.45
C VAL A 161 -15.78 -6.01 5.11
N ALA A 162 -14.55 -6.03 4.62
CA ALA A 162 -14.20 -5.50 3.29
C ALA A 162 -14.85 -6.34 2.18
N GLU A 163 -14.84 -7.66 2.29
CA GLU A 163 -15.50 -8.60 1.37
C GLU A 163 -17.03 -8.42 1.36
N PHE A 164 -17.64 -8.18 2.53
CA PHE A 164 -19.07 -7.85 2.59
C PHE A 164 -19.40 -6.61 1.77
N ILE A 165 -18.60 -5.56 1.84
CA ILE A 165 -18.80 -4.33 1.03
C ILE A 165 -18.45 -4.60 -0.44
N GLN A 166 -17.45 -5.42 -0.74
CA GLN A 166 -17.15 -5.88 -2.09
C GLN A 166 -18.40 -6.52 -2.72
N ASP A 167 -19.04 -7.47 -2.04
CA ASP A 167 -20.21 -8.18 -2.53
C ASP A 167 -21.42 -7.27 -2.76
N VAL A 168 -21.59 -6.24 -1.91
CA VAL A 168 -22.71 -5.30 -2.03
C VAL A 168 -22.52 -4.33 -3.20
N PHE A 169 -21.30 -3.88 -3.45
CA PHE A 169 -21.03 -2.85 -4.45
C PHE A 169 -20.65 -3.40 -5.82
N ALA A 170 -20.10 -4.63 -5.89
CA ALA A 170 -19.65 -5.23 -7.15
C ALA A 170 -20.81 -5.44 -8.13
N ASN A 171 -20.57 -5.06 -9.39
CA ASN A 171 -21.53 -5.22 -10.47
C ASN A 171 -20.76 -5.26 -11.84
N PRO A 172 -21.43 -5.49 -12.99
CA PRO A 172 -20.76 -5.64 -14.26
C PRO A 172 -19.90 -4.43 -14.70
N VAL A 173 -20.15 -3.23 -14.16
CA VAL A 173 -19.40 -1.99 -14.50
C VAL A 173 -18.55 -1.46 -13.34
N LEU A 174 -18.74 -1.98 -12.11
CA LEU A 174 -17.89 -1.64 -10.96
C LEU A 174 -17.27 -2.90 -10.36
N ARG A 175 -15.97 -3.05 -10.52
CA ARG A 175 -15.21 -4.11 -9.86
C ARG A 175 -14.61 -3.60 -8.56
N VAL A 176 -14.90 -4.28 -7.46
CA VAL A 176 -14.40 -3.95 -6.13
C VAL A 176 -13.30 -4.92 -5.73
N TYR A 177 -12.17 -4.41 -5.28
CA TYR A 177 -11.07 -5.15 -4.67
C TYR A 177 -11.07 -4.90 -3.17
N THR A 178 -10.53 -5.82 -2.38
CA THR A 178 -10.39 -5.68 -0.93
C THR A 178 -8.96 -5.32 -0.54
N ASN A 179 -8.81 -4.61 0.59
CA ASN A 179 -7.51 -4.27 1.18
C ASN A 179 -7.65 -4.22 2.71
N THR A 180 -6.63 -4.69 3.44
CA THR A 180 -6.61 -4.63 4.91
C THR A 180 -5.93 -3.37 5.45
N ASP A 181 -5.24 -2.61 4.61
CA ASP A 181 -4.57 -1.35 4.95
C ASP A 181 -5.48 -0.15 4.70
N ILE A 182 -6.52 0.02 5.54
CA ILE A 182 -7.46 1.13 5.44
C ILE A 182 -6.74 2.48 5.51
N LYS A 183 -5.75 2.63 6.41
CA LYS A 183 -5.00 3.86 6.57
C LYS A 183 -4.21 4.24 5.32
N GLY A 184 -3.50 3.27 4.70
CA GLY A 184 -2.76 3.49 3.46
C GLY A 184 -3.68 3.89 2.31
N VAL A 185 -4.85 3.25 2.17
CA VAL A 185 -5.87 3.60 1.17
C VAL A 185 -6.35 5.04 1.33
N GLU A 186 -6.61 5.49 2.56
CA GLU A 186 -7.07 6.86 2.84
C GLU A 186 -5.98 7.91 2.68
N ILE A 187 -4.74 7.63 3.12
CA ILE A 187 -3.58 8.52 2.93
C ILE A 187 -3.31 8.73 1.43
N CYS A 188 -3.34 7.66 0.62
CA CYS A 188 -3.26 7.78 -0.83
C CYS A 188 -4.36 8.68 -1.37
N GLY A 189 -5.62 8.42 -1.02
CA GLY A 189 -6.79 9.15 -1.49
C GLY A 189 -6.76 10.65 -1.15
N ALA A 190 -6.21 11.01 0.02
CA ALA A 190 -6.08 12.40 0.45
C ALA A 190 -4.93 13.13 -0.26
N LEU A 191 -3.72 12.56 -0.20
CA LEU A 191 -2.50 13.25 -0.64
C LEU A 191 -2.34 13.29 -2.17
N LYS A 192 -2.89 12.32 -2.92
CA LYS A 192 -2.91 12.37 -4.39
C LYS A 192 -3.50 13.68 -4.94
N ASN A 193 -4.46 14.26 -4.23
CA ASN A 193 -5.12 15.50 -4.64
C ASN A 193 -4.14 16.69 -4.65
N ILE A 194 -3.15 16.70 -3.77
CA ILE A 194 -2.07 17.69 -3.74
C ILE A 194 -1.14 17.50 -4.94
N ILE A 195 -0.81 16.25 -5.28
CA ILE A 195 0.02 15.96 -6.46
C ILE A 195 -0.73 16.31 -7.75
N ALA A 196 -2.05 16.14 -7.77
CA ALA A 196 -2.86 16.59 -8.90
C ALA A 196 -2.87 18.11 -9.06
N LEU A 197 -2.85 18.89 -7.96
CA LEU A 197 -2.63 20.35 -8.00
C LEU A 197 -1.25 20.65 -8.61
N ALA A 198 -0.17 20.00 -8.16
CA ALA A 198 1.18 20.17 -8.70
C ALA A 198 1.25 19.88 -10.20
N SER A 199 0.61 18.78 -10.64
CA SER A 199 0.50 18.41 -12.06
C SER A 199 -0.23 19.49 -12.87
N GLY A 200 -1.32 20.06 -12.32
CA GLY A 200 -2.05 21.17 -12.91
C GLY A 200 -1.19 22.44 -13.02
N ILE A 201 -0.51 22.82 -11.94
CA ILE A 201 0.40 23.99 -11.93
C ILE A 201 1.48 23.82 -13.02
N SER A 202 2.11 22.65 -13.08
CA SER A 202 3.10 22.34 -14.12
C SER A 202 2.56 22.49 -15.54
N ALA A 203 1.35 22.00 -15.80
CA ALA A 203 0.70 22.13 -17.10
C ALA A 203 0.33 23.61 -17.41
N GLY A 204 -0.14 24.37 -16.41
CA GLY A 204 -0.45 25.80 -16.54
C GLY A 204 0.78 26.66 -16.87
N LEU A 205 1.97 26.28 -16.35
CA LEU A 205 3.26 26.86 -16.69
C LEU A 205 3.75 26.50 -18.11
N GLY A 206 3.04 25.61 -18.81
CA GLY A 206 3.41 25.17 -20.14
C GLY A 206 4.43 24.02 -20.17
N TYR A 207 4.67 23.34 -19.04
CA TYR A 207 5.54 22.16 -19.03
C TYR A 207 4.84 20.94 -19.62
N GLY A 208 5.62 20.11 -20.33
CA GLY A 208 5.13 18.96 -21.06
C GLY A 208 4.93 17.69 -20.22
N ASP A 209 4.66 16.59 -20.92
CA ASP A 209 4.31 15.30 -20.32
C ASP A 209 5.46 14.69 -19.49
N ASN A 210 6.73 14.95 -19.82
CA ASN A 210 7.88 14.49 -19.04
C ASN A 210 7.85 15.05 -17.61
N ALA A 211 7.59 16.35 -17.46
CA ALA A 211 7.48 16.99 -16.16
C ALA A 211 6.29 16.44 -15.36
N ARG A 212 5.16 16.21 -16.04
CA ARG A 212 3.97 15.62 -15.43
C ARG A 212 4.21 14.18 -14.96
N ALA A 213 4.85 13.35 -15.79
CA ALA A 213 5.22 11.98 -15.42
C ALA A 213 6.17 11.98 -14.21
N ALA A 214 7.20 12.85 -14.19
CA ALA A 214 8.11 13.00 -13.07
C ALA A 214 7.37 13.40 -11.78
N LEU A 215 6.45 14.37 -11.83
CA LEU A 215 5.66 14.80 -10.68
C LEU A 215 4.77 13.67 -10.14
N ILE A 216 4.13 12.88 -11.00
CA ILE A 216 3.31 11.73 -10.57
C ILE A 216 4.19 10.68 -9.88
N THR A 217 5.29 10.28 -10.50
CA THR A 217 6.19 9.26 -9.96
C THR A 217 6.84 9.69 -8.64
N ARG A 218 7.39 10.91 -8.61
CA ARG A 218 8.04 11.42 -7.39
C ARG A 218 7.05 11.77 -6.30
N GLY A 219 5.86 12.27 -6.67
CA GLY A 219 4.78 12.54 -5.73
C GLY A 219 4.25 11.25 -5.07
N LEU A 220 4.11 10.17 -5.83
CA LEU A 220 3.77 8.86 -5.26
C LEU A 220 4.83 8.39 -4.26
N ALA A 221 6.12 8.54 -4.59
CA ALA A 221 7.21 8.19 -3.69
C ALA A 221 7.23 9.05 -2.41
N GLU A 222 6.79 10.32 -2.44
CA GLU A 222 6.61 11.14 -1.24
C GLU A 222 5.48 10.59 -0.36
N ILE A 223 4.34 10.28 -0.98
CA ILE A 223 3.17 9.71 -0.27
C ILE A 223 3.53 8.37 0.36
N GLU A 224 4.21 7.48 -0.38
CA GLU A 224 4.64 6.18 0.11
C GLU A 224 5.60 6.31 1.31
N ARG A 225 6.61 7.19 1.23
CA ARG A 225 7.54 7.43 2.35
C ARG A 225 6.82 7.85 3.62
N LEU A 226 5.84 8.76 3.51
CA LEU A 226 5.03 9.17 4.65
C LEU A 226 4.19 8.00 5.15
N GLY A 227 3.47 7.31 4.29
CA GLY A 227 2.61 6.19 4.66
C GLY A 227 3.37 5.05 5.33
N LEU A 228 4.54 4.68 4.84
CA LEU A 228 5.41 3.68 5.49
C LEU A 228 5.80 4.10 6.91
N LYS A 229 6.12 5.37 7.14
CA LYS A 229 6.38 5.91 8.48
C LYS A 229 5.15 5.89 9.38
N MET A 230 3.96 5.98 8.80
CA MET A 230 2.67 5.87 9.51
C MET A 230 2.22 4.41 9.73
N GLY A 231 3.02 3.42 9.27
CA GLY A 231 2.73 1.99 9.42
C GLY A 231 1.87 1.38 8.32
N CYS A 232 1.68 2.08 7.19
CA CYS A 232 0.96 1.57 6.03
C CYS A 232 1.80 0.54 5.24
N LEU A 233 1.14 -0.26 4.40
CA LEU A 233 1.78 -1.29 3.57
C LEU A 233 2.24 -0.70 2.23
N SER A 234 3.48 -1.01 1.79
CA SER A 234 4.04 -0.53 0.51
C SER A 234 3.17 -0.91 -0.69
N ASP A 235 2.62 -2.13 -0.72
CA ASP A 235 1.80 -2.63 -1.83
C ASP A 235 0.53 -1.77 -2.06
N THR A 236 0.01 -1.11 -1.02
CA THR A 236 -1.16 -0.22 -1.12
C THR A 236 -0.89 0.96 -2.06
N PHE A 237 0.34 1.52 -2.02
CA PHE A 237 0.72 2.68 -2.85
C PHE A 237 0.86 2.32 -4.33
N SER A 238 1.27 1.09 -4.64
CA SER A 238 1.34 0.55 -6.01
C SER A 238 -0.02 0.08 -6.55
N GLY A 239 -1.06 0.06 -5.71
CA GLY A 239 -2.40 -0.43 -6.03
C GLY A 239 -3.33 0.63 -6.63
N LEU A 240 -4.61 0.25 -6.73
CA LEU A 240 -5.67 1.09 -7.30
C LEU A 240 -5.90 2.39 -6.51
N ALA A 241 -5.89 2.33 -5.17
CA ALA A 241 -6.06 3.50 -4.32
C ALA A 241 -4.83 4.42 -4.31
N GLY A 242 -3.65 3.89 -4.64
CA GLY A 242 -2.38 4.62 -4.76
C GLY A 242 -2.15 5.14 -6.18
N VAL A 243 -1.26 4.45 -6.93
CA VAL A 243 -0.86 4.87 -8.28
C VAL A 243 -2.05 5.00 -9.23
N GLY A 244 -3.05 4.11 -9.16
CA GLY A 244 -4.21 4.14 -10.05
C GLY A 244 -5.03 5.43 -9.88
N ASP A 245 -5.39 5.78 -8.65
CA ASP A 245 -6.17 6.97 -8.34
C ASP A 245 -5.36 8.27 -8.55
N LEU A 246 -4.05 8.22 -8.33
CA LEU A 246 -3.15 9.35 -8.58
C LEU A 246 -3.07 9.67 -10.08
N ILE A 247 -2.83 8.67 -10.94
CA ILE A 247 -2.72 8.86 -12.39
C ILE A 247 -4.01 9.49 -12.94
N VAL A 248 -5.17 8.89 -12.64
CA VAL A 248 -6.44 9.38 -13.16
C VAL A 248 -6.73 10.80 -12.68
N THR A 249 -6.37 11.15 -11.44
CA THR A 249 -6.64 12.47 -10.88
C THR A 249 -5.66 13.54 -11.40
N ALA A 250 -4.38 13.19 -11.59
CA ALA A 250 -3.35 14.11 -12.06
C ALA A 250 -3.43 14.40 -13.57
N MET A 251 -4.01 13.49 -14.37
CA MET A 251 -4.04 13.61 -15.83
C MET A 251 -5.41 13.96 -16.39
N SER A 252 -6.49 13.76 -15.63
CA SER A 252 -7.86 13.95 -16.14
C SER A 252 -8.28 15.41 -16.19
N VAL A 253 -8.96 15.78 -17.26
CA VAL A 253 -9.64 17.07 -17.42
C VAL A 253 -10.83 17.25 -16.44
N HIS A 254 -11.36 16.13 -15.92
CA HIS A 254 -12.44 16.14 -14.93
C HIS A 254 -11.94 16.45 -13.50
N SER A 255 -10.62 16.40 -13.29
CA SER A 255 -10.02 16.64 -11.97
C SER A 255 -10.09 18.11 -11.58
N ARG A 256 -10.89 18.40 -10.55
CA ARG A 256 -10.99 19.75 -9.94
C ARG A 256 -9.66 20.25 -9.42
N ASN A 257 -8.85 19.36 -8.82
CA ASN A 257 -7.52 19.70 -8.32
C ASN A 257 -6.58 20.05 -9.47
N ASN A 258 -6.54 19.24 -10.53
CA ASN A 258 -5.74 19.55 -11.72
C ASN A 258 -6.16 20.86 -12.38
N LYS A 259 -7.48 21.09 -12.56
CA LYS A 259 -8.02 22.34 -13.14
C LYS A 259 -7.65 23.55 -12.29
N CYS A 260 -7.77 23.47 -10.95
CA CYS A 260 -7.35 24.53 -10.06
C CYS A 260 -5.86 24.83 -10.19
N GLY A 261 -5.02 23.81 -10.15
CA GLY A 261 -3.58 23.93 -10.35
C GLY A 261 -3.23 24.56 -11.71
N TYR A 262 -3.91 24.15 -12.78
CA TYR A 262 -3.71 24.73 -14.11
C TYR A 262 -3.95 26.24 -14.16
N LEU A 263 -5.05 26.71 -13.55
CA LEU A 263 -5.34 28.14 -13.46
C LEU A 263 -4.25 28.89 -12.66
N ILE A 264 -3.79 28.32 -11.54
CA ILE A 264 -2.70 28.91 -10.75
C ILE A 264 -1.41 28.99 -11.55
N GLY A 265 -1.07 27.91 -12.30
CA GLY A 265 0.09 27.92 -13.20
C GLY A 265 0.00 28.96 -14.32
N GLN A 266 -1.22 29.35 -14.72
CA GLN A 266 -1.46 30.45 -15.66
C GLN A 266 -1.41 31.85 -15.00
N GLY A 267 -1.17 31.95 -13.69
CA GLY A 267 -0.99 33.21 -12.97
C GLY A 267 -2.25 33.72 -12.25
N TYR A 268 -3.32 32.90 -12.17
CA TYR A 268 -4.46 33.22 -11.30
C TYR A 268 -4.07 33.07 -9.83
N THR A 269 -4.68 33.90 -8.97
CA THR A 269 -4.57 33.69 -7.51
C THR A 269 -5.26 32.40 -7.10
N THR A 270 -4.86 31.83 -5.96
CA THR A 270 -5.51 30.63 -5.41
C THR A 270 -7.03 30.85 -5.24
N GLU A 271 -7.43 32.02 -4.74
CA GLU A 271 -8.84 32.37 -4.53
C GLU A 271 -9.63 32.41 -5.84
N ASP A 272 -9.10 33.07 -6.88
CA ASP A 272 -9.73 33.14 -8.19
C ASP A 272 -9.83 31.79 -8.87
N ALA A 273 -8.77 30.97 -8.77
CA ALA A 273 -8.76 29.63 -9.32
C ALA A 273 -9.82 28.73 -8.66
N VAL A 274 -9.94 28.75 -7.33
CA VAL A 274 -10.98 28.02 -6.59
C VAL A 274 -12.37 28.50 -6.99
N LYS A 275 -12.58 29.84 -7.10
CA LYS A 275 -13.85 30.42 -7.53
C LYS A 275 -14.23 29.96 -8.95
N GLN A 276 -13.27 29.90 -9.88
CA GLN A 276 -13.54 29.42 -11.24
C GLN A 276 -13.83 27.91 -11.30
N VAL A 277 -13.22 27.12 -10.42
CA VAL A 277 -13.56 25.69 -10.30
C VAL A 277 -15.00 25.52 -9.81
N GLY A 278 -15.48 26.39 -8.91
CA GLY A 278 -16.85 26.43 -8.40
C GLY A 278 -17.25 25.24 -7.52
N MET A 279 -16.28 24.43 -7.11
CA MET A 279 -16.47 23.21 -6.28
C MET A 279 -15.29 23.07 -5.31
N VAL A 280 -15.47 22.22 -4.28
CA VAL A 280 -14.41 21.94 -3.31
C VAL A 280 -13.17 21.37 -3.99
N VAL A 281 -11.99 21.91 -3.66
CA VAL A 281 -10.68 21.49 -4.12
C VAL A 281 -9.97 20.78 -2.96
N GLU A 282 -10.13 19.47 -2.87
CA GLU A 282 -9.66 18.66 -1.73
C GLU A 282 -8.14 18.71 -1.52
N GLY A 283 -7.37 18.94 -2.59
CA GLY A 283 -5.91 19.10 -2.48
C GLY A 283 -5.50 20.32 -1.63
N ILE A 284 -6.26 21.41 -1.69
CA ILE A 284 -6.03 22.60 -0.85
C ILE A 284 -6.38 22.28 0.60
N ASN A 285 -7.50 21.58 0.83
CA ASN A 285 -7.95 21.22 2.17
C ASN A 285 -6.99 20.23 2.87
N ALA A 286 -6.42 19.29 2.12
CA ALA A 286 -5.49 18.29 2.65
C ALA A 286 -4.07 18.84 2.92
N LEU A 287 -3.69 19.96 2.28
CA LEU A 287 -2.33 20.49 2.32
C LEU A 287 -1.84 20.83 3.73
N PRO A 288 -2.60 21.53 4.60
CA PRO A 288 -2.15 21.80 5.97
C PRO A 288 -1.90 20.55 6.80
N ALA A 289 -2.73 19.52 6.63
CA ALA A 289 -2.53 18.23 7.31
C ALA A 289 -1.30 17.50 6.77
N ALA A 290 -1.07 17.52 5.46
CA ALA A 290 0.10 16.90 4.83
C ALA A 290 1.41 17.49 5.36
N ILE A 291 1.51 18.82 5.47
CA ILE A 291 2.69 19.51 6.01
C ILE A 291 2.91 19.15 7.49
N LYS A 292 1.86 19.13 8.31
CA LYS A 292 1.95 18.74 9.72
C LYS A 292 2.39 17.28 9.88
N LEU A 293 1.84 16.36 9.07
CA LEU A 293 2.23 14.95 9.08
C LEU A 293 3.68 14.76 8.63
N ALA A 294 4.13 15.45 7.58
CA ALA A 294 5.51 15.43 7.13
C ALA A 294 6.48 15.82 8.26
N ALA A 295 6.16 16.89 9.00
CA ALA A 295 6.94 17.34 10.15
C ALA A 295 6.89 16.35 11.32
N GLN A 296 5.71 15.81 11.65
CA GLN A 296 5.52 14.86 12.76
C GLN A 296 6.28 13.54 12.55
N TYR A 297 6.34 13.04 11.30
CA TYR A 297 7.00 11.78 10.96
C TYR A 297 8.43 11.98 10.40
N GLU A 298 8.91 13.22 10.39
CA GLU A 298 10.25 13.60 9.88
C GLU A 298 10.50 13.09 8.45
N VAL A 299 9.51 13.31 7.56
CA VAL A 299 9.57 12.90 6.16
C VAL A 299 9.72 14.11 5.25
N GLU A 300 10.74 14.11 4.40
CA GLU A 300 10.86 15.11 3.35
C GLU A 300 9.82 14.87 2.24
N MET A 301 9.02 15.91 1.98
CA MET A 301 8.00 15.91 0.92
C MET A 301 8.15 17.16 0.04
N PRO A 302 9.20 17.19 -0.81
CA PRO A 302 9.57 18.40 -1.59
C PRO A 302 8.44 18.93 -2.49
N ILE A 303 7.69 18.04 -3.17
CA ILE A 303 6.61 18.45 -4.07
C ILE A 303 5.43 19.02 -3.27
N ILE A 304 5.04 18.35 -2.19
CA ILE A 304 3.97 18.84 -1.31
C ILE A 304 4.35 20.16 -0.67
N THR A 305 5.60 20.32 -0.20
CA THR A 305 6.12 21.59 0.33
C THR A 305 6.11 22.69 -0.73
N ALA A 306 6.49 22.37 -1.97
CA ALA A 306 6.45 23.32 -3.09
C ALA A 306 5.03 23.80 -3.40
N VAL A 307 4.05 22.88 -3.38
CA VAL A 307 2.62 23.26 -3.54
C VAL A 307 2.18 24.17 -2.40
N ASP A 308 2.59 23.89 -1.16
CA ASP A 308 2.27 24.74 0.00
C ASP A 308 2.80 26.16 -0.16
N GLN A 309 4.04 26.32 -0.62
CA GLN A 309 4.64 27.62 -0.88
C GLN A 309 3.85 28.42 -1.93
N VAL A 310 3.39 27.76 -2.99
CA VAL A 310 2.59 28.42 -4.03
C VAL A 310 1.19 28.78 -3.51
N ILE A 311 0.51 27.86 -2.84
CA ILE A 311 -0.91 27.99 -2.44
C ILE A 311 -1.08 28.92 -1.24
N ASN A 312 -0.29 28.72 -0.18
CA ASN A 312 -0.48 29.37 1.11
C ASN A 312 0.48 30.55 1.35
N HIS A 313 1.61 30.60 0.62
CA HIS A 313 2.64 31.66 0.81
C HIS A 313 2.79 32.55 -0.42
N ASN A 314 1.96 32.39 -1.45
CA ASN A 314 1.96 33.18 -2.68
C ASN A 314 3.34 33.22 -3.38
N ALA A 315 4.14 32.15 -3.24
CA ALA A 315 5.41 32.06 -3.93
C ALA A 315 5.20 31.89 -5.44
N SER A 316 6.16 32.40 -6.23
CA SER A 316 6.14 32.25 -7.68
C SER A 316 6.20 30.79 -8.09
N ALA A 317 5.18 30.28 -8.79
CA ALA A 317 5.17 28.91 -9.27
C ALA A 317 6.37 28.59 -10.18
N VAL A 318 6.83 29.57 -10.98
CA VAL A 318 8.02 29.42 -11.85
C VAL A 318 9.28 29.25 -11.01
N GLU A 319 9.49 30.10 -10.00
CA GLU A 319 10.68 30.02 -9.13
C GLU A 319 10.69 28.73 -8.33
N ILE A 320 9.55 28.31 -7.79
CA ILE A 320 9.40 27.06 -7.05
C ILE A 320 9.72 25.84 -7.95
N ALA A 321 9.22 25.83 -9.20
CA ALA A 321 9.53 24.77 -10.15
C ALA A 321 11.04 24.72 -10.48
N MET A 322 11.69 25.88 -10.67
CA MET A 322 13.14 25.95 -10.88
C MET A 322 13.93 25.45 -9.66
N ASN A 323 13.50 25.80 -8.46
CA ASN A 323 14.13 25.36 -7.21
C ASN A 323 14.01 23.83 -7.03
N LEU A 324 12.87 23.23 -7.38
CA LEU A 324 12.70 21.77 -7.37
C LEU A 324 13.68 21.08 -8.34
N MET A 325 13.89 21.63 -9.53
CA MET A 325 14.83 21.09 -10.52
C MET A 325 16.29 21.31 -10.15
N GLY A 326 16.59 22.37 -9.41
CA GLY A 326 17.94 22.72 -8.95
C GLY A 326 18.39 22.02 -7.66
N ARG A 327 17.60 21.11 -7.09
CA ARG A 327 17.99 20.35 -5.90
C ARG A 327 19.21 19.47 -6.18
N ASP A 328 20.01 19.19 -5.14
CA ASP A 328 21.13 18.26 -5.22
C ASP A 328 20.71 16.90 -5.77
N GLY A 329 21.60 16.28 -6.54
CA GLY A 329 21.36 14.94 -7.09
C GLY A 329 21.08 13.93 -5.97
N THR A 330 20.03 13.14 -6.15
CA THR A 330 19.63 12.09 -5.21
C THR A 330 19.40 10.79 -5.95
N THR A 331 19.45 9.67 -5.24
CA THR A 331 19.10 8.37 -5.80
C THR A 331 17.57 8.28 -6.02
N GLU A 332 17.16 7.68 -7.13
CA GLU A 332 15.74 7.47 -7.43
C GLU A 332 15.09 6.51 -6.42
N LEU A 333 15.78 5.41 -6.16
CA LEU A 333 15.33 4.46 -5.13
C LEU A 333 15.56 5.11 -3.76
N SER A 334 14.52 5.13 -2.94
CA SER A 334 14.70 5.32 -1.51
C SER A 334 15.82 4.38 -1.10
N LYS A 335 16.83 4.87 -0.38
CA LYS A 335 17.80 3.94 0.23
C LYS A 335 16.95 2.82 0.83
N PRO A 336 17.23 1.55 0.50
CA PRO A 336 16.52 0.47 1.15
C PRO A 336 16.57 0.78 2.64
N ILE A 337 15.49 0.50 3.37
CA ILE A 337 15.38 0.66 4.83
C ILE A 337 16.47 -0.18 5.56
N LEU A 338 17.47 -0.64 4.86
CA LEU A 338 18.70 -1.28 5.31
C LEU A 338 19.58 -0.39 6.23
N ASP A 339 19.34 0.93 6.29
CA ASP A 339 19.99 1.83 7.27
C ASP A 339 19.16 2.06 8.55
N ILE A 340 17.92 1.61 8.62
CA ILE A 340 17.31 1.35 9.91
C ILE A 340 17.78 -0.06 10.26
N ASN A 341 18.86 -0.18 11.05
CA ASN A 341 19.22 -1.39 11.81
C ASN A 341 18.17 -2.50 11.69
N TYR A 342 17.99 -3.04 10.47
CA TYR A 342 17.11 -4.18 10.23
C TYR A 342 17.57 -5.33 11.12
N GLU A 343 18.90 -5.44 11.30
CA GLU A 343 19.49 -6.32 12.31
C GLU A 343 19.02 -5.95 13.73
N THR A 344 19.00 -4.67 14.12
CA THR A 344 18.58 -4.25 15.46
C THR A 344 17.05 -4.26 15.61
N ALA A 345 16.28 -3.97 14.56
CA ALA A 345 14.81 -4.01 14.61
C ALA A 345 14.27 -5.44 14.49
N VAL A 346 14.88 -6.29 13.64
CA VAL A 346 14.55 -7.73 13.56
C VAL A 346 15.03 -8.44 14.84
N ILE A 347 16.23 -8.14 15.34
CA ILE A 347 16.73 -8.67 16.62
C ILE A 347 15.89 -8.14 17.77
N LYS A 348 15.51 -6.85 17.81
CA LYS A 348 14.68 -6.27 18.87
C LYS A 348 13.22 -6.73 18.80
N ASN A 349 12.64 -6.90 17.60
CA ASN A 349 11.31 -7.49 17.43
C ASN A 349 11.34 -9.02 17.63
N ALA A 350 12.39 -9.72 17.22
CA ALA A 350 12.60 -11.10 17.57
C ALA A 350 12.83 -11.26 19.09
N SER A 351 13.63 -10.40 19.72
CA SER A 351 13.85 -10.41 21.17
C SER A 351 12.57 -10.07 21.96
N LEU A 352 11.73 -9.15 21.48
CA LEU A 352 10.43 -8.83 22.08
C LEU A 352 9.40 -9.96 21.90
N ARG A 353 9.41 -10.65 20.75
CA ARG A 353 8.60 -11.86 20.52
C ARG A 353 9.16 -13.07 21.29
N ILE A 354 10.47 -13.12 21.46
CA ILE A 354 11.18 -14.18 22.20
C ILE A 354 10.89 -14.12 23.71
N GLN A 355 10.68 -12.93 24.29
CA GLN A 355 10.38 -12.78 25.74
C GLN A 355 8.89 -13.00 26.09
N GLY A 356 7.98 -13.11 25.12
CA GLY A 356 6.53 -13.09 25.37
C GLY A 356 5.80 -14.44 25.31
N ASP A 357 6.35 -15.48 24.66
CA ASP A 357 5.62 -16.74 24.52
C ASP A 357 6.51 -17.96 24.80
N GLN A 358 6.40 -18.50 26.01
CA GLN A 358 7.08 -19.73 26.44
C GLN A 358 6.48 -21.02 25.81
N SER A 359 5.41 -20.91 25.02
CA SER A 359 4.74 -22.06 24.40
C SER A 359 5.22 -22.37 22.99
N MET A 360 5.98 -21.46 22.36
CA MET A 360 6.41 -21.57 20.95
C MET A 360 7.63 -22.49 20.82
N LYS A 361 7.48 -23.62 20.11
CA LYS A 361 8.58 -24.56 19.82
C LYS A 361 9.50 -24.02 18.72
N ARG A 362 10.79 -23.80 19.04
CA ARG A 362 11.80 -23.22 18.13
C ARG A 362 12.72 -24.27 17.55
N VAL A 363 12.85 -24.21 16.25
CA VAL A 363 13.68 -25.14 15.45
C VAL A 363 14.81 -24.35 14.80
N ILE A 364 16.03 -24.90 14.83
CA ILE A 364 17.20 -24.30 14.17
C ILE A 364 17.84 -25.30 13.20
N THR A 365 18.30 -24.79 12.06
CA THR A 365 19.07 -25.57 11.08
C THR A 365 20.23 -24.76 10.50
N TYR A 366 21.30 -25.43 10.11
CA TYR A 366 22.54 -24.84 9.60
C TYR A 366 22.84 -25.29 8.18
N GLY A 367 23.38 -24.38 7.37
CA GLY A 367 23.79 -24.74 6.03
C GLY A 367 24.50 -23.61 5.28
N THR A 368 25.08 -23.95 4.13
CA THR A 368 25.68 -22.97 3.23
C THR A 368 24.63 -22.33 2.33
N PHE A 369 23.63 -23.10 1.90
CA PHE A 369 22.53 -22.70 1.01
C PHE A 369 22.97 -22.00 -0.30
N ASP A 370 24.13 -22.40 -0.82
CA ASP A 370 24.64 -21.93 -2.10
C ASP A 370 23.88 -22.60 -3.26
N LEU A 371 23.55 -21.87 -4.32
CA LEU A 371 22.69 -22.32 -5.42
C LEU A 371 21.40 -22.96 -4.88
N LEU A 372 20.55 -22.13 -4.29
CA LEU A 372 19.31 -22.58 -3.67
C LEU A 372 18.50 -23.47 -4.62
N HIS A 373 18.12 -24.68 -4.17
CA HIS A 373 17.42 -25.65 -4.97
C HIS A 373 16.35 -26.39 -4.16
N TYR A 374 15.50 -27.17 -4.84
CA TYR A 374 14.39 -27.90 -4.26
C TYR A 374 14.76 -28.76 -3.02
N GLY A 375 15.96 -29.33 -2.98
CA GLY A 375 16.47 -30.07 -1.81
C GLY A 375 16.58 -29.21 -0.56
N HIS A 376 17.05 -27.97 -0.70
CA HIS A 376 17.08 -27.01 0.39
C HIS A 376 15.67 -26.62 0.85
N ILE A 377 14.75 -26.36 -0.09
CA ILE A 377 13.35 -26.02 0.24
C ILE A 377 12.67 -27.16 1.00
N ASN A 378 12.89 -28.41 0.58
CA ASN A 378 12.37 -29.58 1.28
C ASN A 378 12.92 -29.75 2.70
N LEU A 379 14.23 -29.51 2.90
CA LEU A 379 14.83 -29.50 4.23
C LEU A 379 14.17 -28.47 5.13
N LEU A 380 14.05 -27.23 4.65
CA LEU A 380 13.47 -26.12 5.42
C LEU A 380 11.99 -26.36 5.73
N ARG A 381 11.21 -26.88 4.76
CA ARG A 381 9.79 -27.24 4.99
C ARG A 381 9.64 -28.31 6.07
N ARG A 382 10.50 -29.33 6.05
CA ARG A 382 10.47 -30.44 7.03
C ARG A 382 10.98 -30.01 8.39
N ALA A 383 11.99 -29.14 8.44
CA ALA A 383 12.48 -28.53 9.67
C ALA A 383 11.37 -27.65 10.32
N LYS A 384 10.69 -26.82 9.53
CA LYS A 384 9.56 -26.00 10.01
C LYS A 384 8.41 -26.84 10.58
N ALA A 385 8.16 -28.02 10.02
CA ALA A 385 7.11 -28.93 10.52
C ALA A 385 7.40 -29.54 11.91
N LEU A 386 8.61 -29.35 12.46
CA LEU A 386 9.01 -29.83 13.79
C LEU A 386 8.76 -28.78 14.89
N GLY A 387 8.34 -27.56 14.54
CA GLY A 387 8.01 -26.51 15.51
C GLY A 387 7.36 -25.28 14.87
N ASP A 388 7.12 -24.29 15.73
CA ASP A 388 6.36 -23.09 15.37
C ASP A 388 7.22 -21.98 14.76
N TYR A 389 8.54 -22.00 15.01
CA TYR A 389 9.49 -20.98 14.58
C TYR A 389 10.77 -21.60 14.05
N LEU A 390 11.14 -21.32 12.80
CA LEU A 390 12.33 -21.87 12.15
C LEU A 390 13.42 -20.81 12.00
N ILE A 391 14.56 -21.05 12.64
CA ILE A 391 15.78 -20.27 12.52
C ILE A 391 16.73 -20.98 11.54
N VAL A 392 17.20 -20.27 10.54
CA VAL A 392 18.16 -20.78 9.56
C VAL A 392 19.49 -20.06 9.70
N VAL A 393 20.54 -20.81 9.98
CA VAL A 393 21.89 -20.28 10.16
C VAL A 393 22.69 -20.52 8.88
N ILE A 394 23.13 -19.43 8.24
CA ILE A 394 23.85 -19.49 6.96
C ILE A 394 25.32 -19.19 7.18
N SER A 395 26.21 -20.06 6.69
CA SER A 395 27.66 -19.86 6.76
C SER A 395 28.07 -18.55 6.08
N SER A 396 28.79 -17.67 6.78
CA SER A 396 29.38 -16.45 6.18
C SER A 396 30.42 -16.80 5.10
N ASP A 397 30.76 -15.85 4.24
CA ASP A 397 31.73 -16.08 3.17
C ASP A 397 33.13 -16.32 3.75
N ASP A 398 33.51 -15.60 4.79
CA ASP A 398 34.76 -15.76 5.50
C ASP A 398 34.85 -17.14 6.15
N PHE A 399 33.79 -17.59 6.84
CA PHE A 399 33.74 -18.91 7.45
C PHE A 399 33.78 -20.05 6.42
N ASN A 400 33.10 -19.86 5.27
CA ASN A 400 33.19 -20.83 4.17
C ASN A 400 34.60 -20.89 3.58
N TRP A 401 35.31 -19.77 3.45
CA TRP A 401 36.63 -19.71 2.90
C TRP A 401 37.69 -20.25 3.86
N THR A 402 37.68 -19.81 5.10
CA THR A 402 38.73 -20.15 6.09
C THR A 402 38.57 -21.54 6.67
N GLU A 403 37.34 -21.96 7.02
CA GLU A 403 37.09 -23.18 7.77
C GLU A 403 36.54 -24.33 6.92
N LYS A 404 35.74 -24.00 5.89
CA LYS A 404 35.13 -25.03 5.02
C LYS A 404 35.90 -25.21 3.70
N HIS A 405 36.89 -24.35 3.40
CA HIS A 405 37.67 -24.30 2.16
C HIS A 405 36.78 -24.36 0.89
N LYS A 406 35.66 -23.62 0.94
CA LYS A 406 34.67 -23.56 -0.12
C LYS A 406 34.46 -22.14 -0.59
N LYS A 407 34.43 -21.96 -1.90
CA LYS A 407 33.96 -20.71 -2.54
C LYS A 407 32.50 -20.88 -2.97
N CYS A 408 31.63 -20.03 -2.46
CA CYS A 408 30.23 -20.00 -2.87
C CYS A 408 30.06 -19.28 -4.21
N TYR A 409 29.03 -19.63 -4.94
CA TYR A 409 28.63 -18.92 -6.16
C TYR A 409 28.00 -17.57 -5.79
N PHE A 410 27.07 -17.59 -4.85
CA PHE A 410 26.42 -16.40 -4.30
C PHE A 410 27.15 -15.92 -3.03
N THR A 411 27.21 -14.58 -2.85
CA THR A 411 27.69 -13.96 -1.62
C THR A 411 26.78 -14.31 -0.44
N TYR A 412 27.27 -14.13 0.78
CA TYR A 412 26.46 -14.32 2.00
C TYR A 412 25.14 -13.54 1.93
N GLU A 413 25.17 -12.26 1.56
CA GLU A 413 23.99 -11.41 1.48
C GLU A 413 22.96 -11.93 0.45
N GLN A 414 23.44 -12.41 -0.71
CA GLN A 414 22.55 -12.99 -1.72
C GLN A 414 21.92 -14.30 -1.23
N ARG A 415 22.69 -15.16 -0.56
CA ARG A 415 22.19 -16.42 0.00
C ARG A 415 21.19 -16.18 1.13
N LYS A 416 21.47 -15.18 1.99
CA LYS A 416 20.58 -14.71 3.04
C LYS A 416 19.25 -14.25 2.46
N ALA A 417 19.26 -13.33 1.50
CA ALA A 417 18.05 -12.81 0.85
C ALA A 417 17.19 -13.92 0.20
N LEU A 418 17.84 -14.88 -0.47
CA LEU A 418 17.14 -16.03 -1.05
C LEU A 418 16.46 -16.90 0.00
N VAL A 419 17.11 -17.17 1.12
CA VAL A 419 16.55 -18.01 2.19
C VAL A 419 15.46 -17.26 2.97
N GLU A 420 15.62 -15.97 3.23
CA GLU A 420 14.61 -15.12 3.85
C GLU A 420 13.30 -15.03 3.04
N SER A 421 13.39 -15.17 1.71
CA SER A 421 12.20 -15.20 0.85
C SER A 421 11.39 -16.51 0.93
N ILE A 422 11.89 -17.52 1.64
CA ILE A 422 11.22 -18.81 1.75
C ILE A 422 10.18 -18.77 2.88
N ARG A 423 8.92 -18.94 2.57
CA ARG A 423 7.79 -18.87 3.51
C ARG A 423 7.86 -19.77 4.75
N TYR A 424 8.81 -20.73 4.80
CA TYR A 424 9.00 -21.62 5.95
C TYR A 424 10.01 -21.07 6.95
N VAL A 425 10.72 -19.99 6.61
CA VAL A 425 11.81 -19.41 7.39
C VAL A 425 11.31 -18.21 8.14
N ASP A 426 11.54 -18.16 9.44
CA ASP A 426 11.12 -17.06 10.31
C ASP A 426 12.28 -16.12 10.67
N LEU A 427 13.52 -16.65 10.72
CA LEU A 427 14.72 -15.88 11.03
C LEU A 427 15.94 -16.47 10.31
N VAL A 428 16.80 -15.61 9.78
CA VAL A 428 18.11 -16.00 9.22
C VAL A 428 19.22 -15.29 9.97
N ILE A 429 20.23 -16.07 10.43
CA ILE A 429 21.41 -15.55 11.14
C ILE A 429 22.72 -16.07 10.52
N PRO A 430 23.87 -15.38 10.70
CA PRO A 430 25.15 -15.83 10.17
C PRO A 430 25.77 -16.95 11.00
N GLU A 431 26.44 -17.91 10.35
CA GLU A 431 27.38 -18.86 10.96
C GLU A 431 28.80 -18.36 10.73
N ASN A 432 29.48 -17.94 11.80
CA ASN A 432 30.85 -17.41 11.78
C ASN A 432 31.87 -18.37 12.38
N SER A 433 31.44 -19.40 13.12
CA SER A 433 32.33 -20.39 13.72
C SER A 433 31.63 -21.73 13.99
N TRP A 434 32.42 -22.80 14.09
CA TRP A 434 31.90 -24.13 14.48
C TRP A 434 31.38 -24.16 15.92
N THR A 435 31.95 -23.36 16.82
CA THR A 435 31.61 -23.31 18.25
C THR A 435 30.35 -22.55 18.57
N GLN A 436 29.87 -21.72 17.67
CA GLN A 436 28.67 -20.89 17.81
C GLN A 436 27.41 -21.72 18.12
N LYS A 437 27.34 -22.98 17.71
CA LYS A 437 26.13 -23.80 17.86
C LYS A 437 25.64 -23.92 19.31
N ARG A 438 26.56 -24.00 20.31
CA ARG A 438 26.16 -24.07 21.71
C ARG A 438 25.55 -22.75 22.18
N SER A 439 26.19 -21.62 21.84
CA SER A 439 25.67 -20.30 22.23
C SER A 439 24.32 -20.00 21.57
N ASP A 440 24.15 -20.39 20.28
CA ASP A 440 22.90 -20.18 19.55
C ASP A 440 21.72 -20.94 20.19
N MET A 441 21.94 -22.16 20.72
CA MET A 441 20.90 -22.91 21.44
C MET A 441 20.35 -22.13 22.62
N HIS A 442 21.22 -21.48 23.39
CA HIS A 442 20.85 -20.71 24.56
C HIS A 442 20.29 -19.32 24.17
N GLU A 443 20.95 -18.62 23.25
CA GLU A 443 20.58 -17.27 22.83
C GLU A 443 19.19 -17.23 22.22
N TYR A 444 18.87 -18.22 21.36
CA TYR A 444 17.60 -18.29 20.67
C TYR A 444 16.57 -19.21 21.33
N HIS A 445 16.88 -19.78 22.52
CA HIS A 445 16.00 -20.69 23.26
C HIS A 445 15.47 -21.83 22.35
N VAL A 446 16.39 -22.56 21.74
CA VAL A 446 16.08 -23.58 20.75
C VAL A 446 15.63 -24.88 21.41
N ASP A 447 14.51 -25.44 20.94
CA ASP A 447 13.97 -26.72 21.39
C ASP A 447 14.47 -27.88 20.53
N THR A 448 14.64 -27.65 19.21
CA THR A 448 15.00 -28.70 18.24
C THR A 448 16.08 -28.23 17.29
N PHE A 449 17.20 -28.92 17.24
CA PHE A 449 18.28 -28.77 16.26
C PHE A 449 18.09 -29.74 15.11
N VAL A 450 18.12 -29.25 13.86
CA VAL A 450 17.88 -30.06 12.65
C VAL A 450 19.07 -30.00 11.71
N MET A 451 19.54 -31.18 11.22
CA MET A 451 20.56 -31.26 10.17
C MET A 451 20.23 -32.36 9.15
N GLY A 452 20.94 -32.36 8.01
CA GLY A 452 20.91 -33.47 7.09
C GLY A 452 21.54 -34.75 7.71
N ASP A 453 21.10 -35.93 7.27
CA ASP A 453 21.55 -37.26 7.78
C ASP A 453 23.01 -37.57 7.50
N ASP A 454 23.66 -36.88 6.56
CA ASP A 454 25.11 -36.92 6.33
C ASP A 454 25.94 -36.39 7.53
N TRP A 455 25.31 -35.72 8.47
CA TRP A 455 25.90 -35.22 9.70
C TRP A 455 25.51 -36.04 10.92
N LYS A 456 24.89 -37.21 10.73
CA LYS A 456 24.35 -38.03 11.81
C LYS A 456 25.40 -38.33 12.89
N GLY A 457 25.04 -38.04 14.14
CA GLY A 457 25.89 -38.25 15.31
C GLY A 457 26.88 -37.11 15.61
N LYS A 458 27.21 -36.24 14.66
CA LYS A 458 28.22 -35.19 14.87
C LYS A 458 27.79 -34.07 15.79
N PHE A 459 26.49 -33.88 15.96
CA PHE A 459 25.90 -32.80 16.79
C PHE A 459 25.11 -33.34 18.00
N ASP A 460 25.27 -34.62 18.32
CA ASP A 460 24.57 -35.24 19.44
C ASP A 460 24.95 -34.65 20.80
N PHE A 461 26.09 -33.95 20.88
CA PHE A 461 26.54 -33.24 22.07
C PHE A 461 25.56 -32.08 22.46
N LEU A 462 24.72 -31.61 21.53
CA LEU A 462 23.70 -30.57 21.82
C LEU A 462 22.53 -31.10 22.67
N LYS A 463 22.39 -32.42 22.77
CA LYS A 463 21.44 -33.07 23.68
C LYS A 463 21.75 -32.76 25.16
N GLU A 464 23.04 -32.52 25.46
CA GLU A 464 23.49 -32.10 26.80
C GLU A 464 23.00 -30.72 27.19
N GLU A 465 22.66 -29.88 26.18
CA GLU A 465 22.09 -28.56 26.36
C GLU A 465 20.54 -28.57 26.45
N GLY A 466 19.94 -29.78 26.51
CA GLY A 466 18.45 -29.92 26.57
C GLY A 466 17.74 -29.81 25.23
N VAL A 467 18.47 -29.81 24.11
CA VAL A 467 17.92 -29.64 22.77
C VAL A 467 17.68 -31.00 22.10
N GLU A 468 16.49 -31.15 21.48
CA GLU A 468 16.20 -32.31 20.64
C GLU A 468 17.04 -32.23 19.34
N VAL A 469 17.77 -33.31 19.00
CA VAL A 469 18.61 -33.34 17.77
C VAL A 469 18.00 -34.29 16.76
N VAL A 470 17.60 -33.75 15.59
CA VAL A 470 16.93 -34.48 14.50
C VAL A 470 17.78 -34.48 13.24
N TYR A 471 17.98 -35.63 12.64
CA TYR A 471 18.67 -35.78 11.35
C TYR A 471 17.65 -36.16 10.27
N LEU A 472 17.51 -35.28 9.26
CA LEU A 472 16.54 -35.46 8.16
C LEU A 472 17.23 -36.11 6.95
N PRO A 473 16.64 -37.16 6.34
CA PRO A 473 17.20 -37.80 5.15
C PRO A 473 17.23 -36.78 3.99
N ARG A 474 18.30 -36.90 3.16
CA ARG A 474 18.46 -36.05 1.96
C ARG A 474 17.31 -36.23 0.97
N THR A 475 17.01 -35.17 0.24
CA THR A 475 16.15 -35.26 -0.95
C THR A 475 16.94 -35.96 -2.05
N PRO A 476 16.45 -37.13 -2.59
CA PRO A 476 17.15 -37.86 -3.65
C PRO A 476 17.40 -36.99 -4.88
N GLU A 477 18.46 -37.31 -5.61
CA GLU A 477 18.80 -36.82 -6.95
C GLU A 477 19.17 -35.34 -7.10
N ILE A 478 19.15 -34.51 -6.03
CA ILE A 478 19.48 -33.10 -6.11
C ILE A 478 20.51 -32.70 -5.05
N SER A 479 21.59 -32.03 -5.48
CA SER A 479 22.57 -31.37 -4.60
C SER A 479 23.27 -30.24 -5.32
N SER A 480 23.75 -29.23 -4.58
CA SER A 480 24.53 -28.10 -5.16
C SER A 480 25.77 -28.59 -5.93
N SER A 481 26.42 -29.70 -5.49
CA SER A 481 27.56 -30.29 -6.19
C SER A 481 27.18 -30.93 -7.53
N LYS A 482 26.03 -31.63 -7.57
CA LYS A 482 25.48 -32.17 -8.82
C LYS A 482 25.11 -31.07 -9.78
N MET A 483 24.41 -30.05 -9.33
CA MET A 483 24.03 -28.88 -10.17
C MET A 483 25.26 -28.19 -10.75
N LYS A 484 26.32 -27.97 -9.95
CA LYS A 484 27.58 -27.39 -10.44
C LYS A 484 28.21 -28.24 -11.54
N LYS A 485 28.19 -29.58 -11.38
CA LYS A 485 28.70 -30.51 -12.38
C LYS A 485 27.84 -30.48 -13.65
N ASP A 486 26.53 -30.58 -13.53
CA ASP A 486 25.60 -30.60 -14.66
C ASP A 486 25.68 -29.29 -15.48
N LEU A 487 25.83 -28.12 -14.82
CA LEU A 487 26.08 -26.85 -15.47
C LEU A 487 27.43 -26.77 -16.18
N TYR A 488 28.48 -27.35 -15.60
CA TYR A 488 29.82 -27.46 -16.22
C TYR A 488 29.78 -28.34 -17.45
N ASP A 489 29.15 -29.52 -17.33
CA ASP A 489 29.04 -30.49 -18.42
C ASP A 489 28.18 -29.94 -19.58
N ALA A 490 27.10 -29.23 -19.29
CA ALA A 490 26.28 -28.56 -20.30
C ALA A 490 27.05 -27.49 -21.10
N ASN A 491 27.88 -26.67 -20.42
CA ASN A 491 28.70 -25.67 -21.08
C ASN A 491 29.90 -26.22 -21.88
N SER A 492 30.35 -27.46 -21.58
CA SER A 492 31.44 -28.11 -22.30
C SER A 492 30.99 -28.77 -23.62
N VAL A 493 29.68 -29.06 -23.77
CA VAL A 493 29.12 -29.62 -25.03
C VAL A 493 28.93 -28.54 -26.10
N ASP A 494 28.74 -27.28 -25.74
CA ASP A 494 28.62 -26.19 -26.69
C ASP A 494 29.99 -25.61 -27.16
N GLY A 495 31.10 -26.06 -26.59
CA GLY A 495 32.47 -25.60 -26.89
C GLY A 495 33.14 -26.22 -28.14
N GLU A 496 32.59 -27.31 -28.69
CA GLU A 496 33.21 -28.00 -29.84
C GLU A 496 32.64 -27.66 -31.22
N SER A 497 31.70 -26.75 -31.34
CA SER A 497 31.06 -26.42 -32.63
C SER A 497 31.29 -24.98 -33.16
N LYS A 498 32.29 -24.24 -32.68
CA LYS A 498 32.64 -22.92 -33.23
C LYS A 498 34.15 -22.72 -33.37
N THR A 499 34.79 -23.45 -34.25
CA THR A 499 36.06 -23.06 -34.87
C THR A 499 35.99 -23.31 -36.35
N SER A 500 35.36 -22.38 -37.07
CA SER A 500 35.62 -22.10 -38.50
C SER A 500 34.93 -20.77 -38.88
N HIS A 501 35.60 -19.67 -38.66
CA HIS A 501 35.40 -18.47 -39.47
C HIS A 501 36.75 -17.82 -39.71
N GLU A 502 37.01 -17.76 -41.01
CA GLU A 502 38.18 -17.24 -41.72
C GLU A 502 38.46 -15.77 -41.38
N ASP A 503 39.76 -15.50 -41.44
CA ASP A 503 40.35 -14.16 -41.54
C ASP A 503 39.66 -13.32 -42.61
N ILE A 504 39.16 -12.19 -42.26
CA ILE A 504 38.96 -11.07 -43.19
C ILE A 504 39.84 -9.91 -42.74
N ASN A 505 40.80 -9.70 -43.58
CA ASN A 505 41.83 -8.67 -43.64
C ASN A 505 41.27 -7.26 -43.38
N THR A 506 41.98 -6.54 -42.53
CA THR A 506 41.94 -5.10 -42.42
C THR A 506 42.69 -4.48 -43.59
N ASP A 507 42.11 -3.47 -44.20
CA ASP A 507 42.87 -2.39 -44.81
C ASP A 507 42.16 -1.05 -44.58
N PRO A 508 42.85 0.04 -44.19
CA PRO A 508 42.29 1.33 -43.90
C PRO A 508 42.39 2.25 -45.14
N GLU A 509 41.45 3.19 -45.26
CA GLU A 509 41.36 4.32 -46.18
C GLU A 509 40.18 4.27 -47.14
N ALA A 510 39.10 4.95 -46.76
CA ALA A 510 38.40 5.99 -47.54
C ALA A 510 37.23 6.56 -46.72
#